data_5cc3f8e5bc3f86c691507a4ed7b99c47
#
_entry.id   5cc3f8e5bc3f86c691507a4ed7b99c47
#
_cell.length_a   1.000
_cell.length_b   1.000
_cell.length_c   1.000
_cell.angle_alpha   90.00
_cell.angle_beta   90.00
_cell.angle_gamma   90.00
#
_symmetry.space_group_name_H-M   'P 1'
#
loop_
_entity.id
_entity.type
_entity.pdbx_description
1 polymer ?
#
loop_
_entity_poly.entity_id
_entity_poly.type
_entity_poly.pdbx_seq_one_letter_code
_entity_poly.pdbx_strand_id
1 'polypeptide(L)'
;MQEKEAQSKAGVLGLPYLDLHNFPVDLNVLGIFTEEEAKEMGAVPFFKDKKDLRVGVTNPNHPLLLEKVKELSKEYKISLYFVSKKSLEQTLKFYSKVM
;
A
#
# COMPACT_ATOMS: atom_id res chain seq x y z
N MET A 1 14.75 13.16 -2.88
CA MET A 1 14.11 14.05 -1.90
C MET A 1 12.77 13.58 -1.39
N GLN A 2 11.92 13.05 -2.26
CA GLN A 2 10.66 12.49 -1.78
C GLN A 2 10.86 11.33 -0.82
N GLU A 3 11.86 10.50 -1.06
CA GLU A 3 12.14 9.36 -0.19
C GLU A 3 12.53 9.81 1.21
N LYS A 4 13.32 10.88 1.30
CA LYS A 4 13.73 11.43 2.58
C LYS A 4 12.54 11.98 3.35
N GLU A 5 11.64 12.67 2.66
CA GLU A 5 10.42 13.18 3.27
C GLU A 5 9.51 12.05 3.74
N ALA A 6 9.38 10.99 2.92
CA ALA A 6 8.58 9.83 3.27
C ALA A 6 9.11 9.15 4.52
N GLN A 7 10.43 9.01 4.66
CA GLN A 7 11.03 8.43 5.84
C GLN A 7 10.75 9.26 7.09
N SER A 8 10.83 10.58 6.96
CA SER A 8 10.51 11.48 8.07
C SER A 8 9.05 11.35 8.49
N LYS A 9 8.13 11.29 7.52
CA LYS A 9 6.71 11.11 7.81
C LYS A 9 6.42 9.75 8.43
N ALA A 10 7.10 8.71 7.96
CA ALA A 10 6.93 7.37 8.53
C ALA A 10 7.27 7.36 10.00
N GLY A 11 8.36 8.03 10.41
CA GLY A 11 8.72 8.14 11.80
C GLY A 11 7.68 8.86 12.64
N VAL A 12 7.10 9.93 12.10
CA VAL A 12 6.05 10.69 12.80
C VAL A 12 4.77 9.87 12.91
N LEU A 13 4.41 9.12 11.85
CA LEU A 13 3.19 8.34 11.83
C LEU A 13 3.30 7.01 12.57
N GLY A 14 4.52 6.61 12.96
CA GLY A 14 4.72 5.35 13.66
C GLY A 14 4.63 4.11 12.77
N LEU A 15 4.69 4.28 11.45
CA LEU A 15 4.66 3.18 10.49
C LEU A 15 6.05 2.92 9.93
N PRO A 16 6.40 1.65 9.65
CA PRO A 16 7.66 1.39 8.98
C PRO A 16 7.62 1.93 7.55
N TYR A 17 8.74 2.48 7.11
CA TYR A 17 8.91 2.97 5.75
C TYR A 17 9.34 1.85 4.83
N LEU A 18 8.78 1.80 3.63
CA LEU A 18 9.15 0.82 2.61
C LEU A 18 9.32 1.50 1.27
N ASP A 19 10.41 1.19 0.58
CA ASP A 19 10.66 1.65 -0.78
C ASP A 19 10.17 0.59 -1.77
N LEU A 20 9.00 0.82 -2.36
CA LEU A 20 8.41 -0.13 -3.31
C LEU A 20 9.19 -0.28 -4.60
N HIS A 21 10.08 0.68 -4.93
CA HIS A 21 10.93 0.55 -6.11
C HIS A 21 11.85 -0.66 -6.02
N ASN A 22 12.30 -0.98 -4.81
CA ASN A 22 13.23 -2.06 -4.57
C ASN A 22 12.56 -3.31 -4.01
N PHE A 23 11.25 -3.31 -3.93
CA PHE A 23 10.50 -4.43 -3.39
C PHE A 23 9.78 -5.16 -4.53
N PRO A 24 9.92 -6.49 -4.64
CA PRO A 24 9.19 -7.25 -5.67
C PRO A 24 7.70 -7.27 -5.33
N VAL A 25 6.91 -6.58 -6.15
CA VAL A 25 5.46 -6.51 -5.96
C VAL A 25 4.81 -7.72 -6.61
N ASP A 26 3.96 -8.42 -5.85
CA ASP A 26 3.23 -9.57 -6.37
C ASP A 26 1.98 -9.07 -7.11
N LEU A 27 1.97 -9.25 -8.42
CA LEU A 27 0.87 -8.79 -9.27
C LEU A 27 -0.47 -9.45 -8.91
N ASN A 28 -0.43 -10.67 -8.41
CA ASN A 28 -1.65 -11.36 -7.99
C ASN A 28 -2.26 -10.72 -6.75
N VAL A 29 -1.42 -10.14 -5.90
CA VAL A 29 -1.87 -9.48 -4.68
C VAL A 29 -2.51 -8.13 -5.00
N LEU A 30 -2.04 -7.43 -6.03
CA LEU A 30 -2.61 -6.16 -6.44
C LEU A 30 -4.11 -6.25 -6.71
N GLY A 31 -4.57 -7.40 -7.21
CA GLY A 31 -5.98 -7.60 -7.52
C GLY A 31 -6.91 -7.61 -6.32
N ILE A 32 -6.38 -7.63 -5.09
CA ILE A 32 -7.19 -7.54 -3.87
C ILE A 32 -7.86 -6.17 -3.78
N PHE A 33 -7.17 -5.12 -4.27
CA PHE A 33 -7.75 -3.80 -4.44
C PHE A 33 -8.04 -3.59 -5.93
N THR A 34 -9.09 -2.84 -6.26
CA THR A 34 -9.27 -2.41 -7.65
C THR A 34 -8.33 -1.23 -7.92
N GLU A 35 -8.05 -0.97 -9.20
CA GLU A 35 -7.22 0.18 -9.56
C GLU A 35 -7.82 1.48 -9.04
N GLU A 36 -9.14 1.63 -9.15
CA GLU A 36 -9.83 2.82 -8.66
C GLU A 36 -9.70 2.98 -7.15
N GLU A 37 -9.87 1.88 -6.41
CA GLU A 37 -9.70 1.90 -4.96
C GLU A 37 -8.28 2.31 -4.59
N ALA A 38 -7.28 1.73 -5.24
CA ALA A 38 -5.89 2.03 -4.95
C ALA A 38 -5.57 3.49 -5.21
N LYS A 39 -6.04 4.05 -6.32
CA LYS A 39 -5.81 5.46 -6.65
C LYS A 39 -6.50 6.38 -5.67
N GLU A 40 -7.75 6.09 -5.33
CA GLU A 40 -8.54 6.94 -4.45
C GLU A 40 -8.00 6.94 -3.02
N MET A 41 -7.64 5.77 -2.51
CA MET A 41 -7.11 5.65 -1.16
C MET A 41 -5.64 6.01 -1.04
N GLY A 42 -4.92 6.02 -2.16
CA GLY A 42 -3.47 6.19 -2.12
C GLY A 42 -2.80 5.02 -1.43
N ALA A 43 -3.25 3.81 -1.69
CA ALA A 43 -2.77 2.60 -1.04
C ALA A 43 -2.80 1.42 -2.00
N VAL A 44 -1.83 0.52 -1.87
CA VAL A 44 -1.76 -0.69 -2.69
C VAL A 44 -1.37 -1.88 -1.83
N PRO A 45 -1.99 -3.06 -2.03
CA PRO A 45 -1.49 -4.29 -1.44
C PRO A 45 -0.31 -4.76 -2.30
N PHE A 46 0.80 -5.11 -1.67
CA PHE A 46 1.99 -5.46 -2.43
C PHE A 46 2.58 -6.82 -2.09
N PHE A 47 2.18 -7.40 -0.97
CA PHE A 47 2.71 -8.68 -0.56
C PHE A 47 1.69 -9.42 0.30
N LYS A 48 1.62 -10.73 0.11
CA LYS A 48 0.74 -11.59 0.90
C LYS A 48 1.46 -12.90 1.22
N ASP A 49 1.42 -13.30 2.48
CA ASP A 49 1.94 -14.60 2.91
C ASP A 49 0.89 -15.23 3.83
N LYS A 50 0.26 -16.31 3.34
CA LYS A 50 -0.86 -16.94 4.04
C LYS A 50 -1.98 -15.93 4.27
N LYS A 51 -2.24 -15.56 5.52
CA LYS A 51 -3.25 -14.55 5.86
C LYS A 51 -2.66 -13.17 6.11
N ASP A 52 -1.33 -13.04 6.10
CA ASP A 52 -0.68 -11.75 6.29
C ASP A 52 -0.71 -10.97 4.98
N LEU A 53 -1.34 -9.81 5.00
CA LEU A 53 -1.41 -8.92 3.85
C LEU A 53 -0.69 -7.62 4.19
N ARG A 54 0.28 -7.24 3.35
CA ARG A 54 1.03 -5.99 3.52
C ARG A 54 0.54 -4.96 2.52
N VAL A 55 0.23 -3.77 3.02
CA VAL A 55 -0.34 -2.68 2.23
C VAL A 55 0.54 -1.44 2.37
N GLY A 56 0.95 -0.87 1.24
CA GLY A 56 1.69 0.40 1.22
C GLY A 56 0.71 1.56 1.15
N VAL A 57 0.88 2.55 2.02
CA VAL A 57 -0.04 3.68 2.12
C VAL A 57 0.72 5.00 2.12
N THR A 58 0.10 6.03 1.54
CA THR A 58 0.62 7.40 1.61
C THR A 58 -0.12 8.23 2.64
N ASN A 59 -1.34 7.83 2.99
CA ASN A 59 -2.14 8.50 4.03
C ASN A 59 -2.86 7.45 4.86
N PRO A 60 -2.29 7.02 6.00
CA PRO A 60 -2.89 5.97 6.82
C PRO A 60 -4.22 6.37 7.46
N ASN A 61 -4.56 7.65 7.46
CA ASN A 61 -5.81 8.15 8.05
C ASN A 61 -6.93 8.37 7.02
N HIS A 62 -6.72 7.96 5.77
CA HIS A 62 -7.73 8.11 4.74
C HIS A 62 -8.99 7.30 5.10
N PRO A 63 -10.19 7.90 5.11
CA PRO A 63 -11.40 7.20 5.56
C PRO A 63 -11.73 5.95 4.75
N LEU A 64 -11.56 6.00 3.44
CA LEU A 64 -11.82 4.82 2.60
C LEU A 64 -10.82 3.69 2.89
N LEU A 65 -9.56 4.05 3.17
CA LEU A 65 -8.56 3.07 3.54
C LEU A 65 -8.92 2.38 4.85
N LEU A 66 -9.36 3.14 5.84
CA LEU A 66 -9.74 2.59 7.13
C LEU A 66 -10.90 1.61 7.00
N GLU A 67 -11.88 1.94 6.18
CA GLU A 67 -13.00 1.05 5.91
C GLU A 67 -12.55 -0.23 5.20
N LYS A 68 -11.67 -0.09 4.21
CA LYS A 68 -11.16 -1.24 3.47
C LYS A 68 -10.34 -2.17 4.36
N VAL A 69 -9.50 -1.59 5.20
CA VAL A 69 -8.71 -2.37 6.15
C VAL A 69 -9.62 -3.12 7.12
N LYS A 70 -10.66 -2.46 7.62
CA LYS A 70 -11.61 -3.08 8.52
C LYS A 70 -12.32 -4.26 7.85
N GLU A 71 -12.72 -4.09 6.60
CA GLU A 71 -13.37 -5.15 5.83
C GLU A 71 -12.42 -6.32 5.60
N LEU A 72 -11.19 -6.04 5.15
CA LEU A 72 -10.22 -7.08 4.84
C LEU A 72 -9.68 -7.77 6.08
N SER A 73 -9.70 -7.12 7.23
CA SER A 73 -9.17 -7.70 8.47
C SER A 73 -9.98 -8.90 8.95
N LYS A 74 -11.14 -9.12 8.36
CA LYS A 74 -11.94 -10.32 8.64
C LYS A 74 -11.30 -11.58 8.04
N GLU A 75 -10.54 -11.41 6.96
CA GLU A 75 -9.90 -12.51 6.25
C GLU A 75 -8.38 -12.47 6.34
N TYR A 76 -7.81 -11.28 6.50
CA TYR A 76 -6.36 -11.07 6.45
C TYR A 76 -5.89 -10.32 7.69
N LYS A 77 -4.65 -10.60 8.07
CA LYS A 77 -3.95 -9.81 9.06
C LYS A 77 -3.23 -8.69 8.29
N ILE A 78 -3.69 -7.45 8.48
CA ILE A 78 -3.22 -6.31 7.67
C ILE A 78 -2.04 -5.64 8.37
N SER A 79 -0.96 -5.44 7.62
CA SER A 79 0.19 -4.65 8.07
C SER A 79 0.35 -3.46 7.13
N LEU A 80 0.37 -2.26 7.69
CA LEU A 80 0.52 -1.04 6.91
C LEU A 80 1.97 -0.59 6.90
N TYR A 81 2.43 -0.14 5.74
CA TYR A 81 3.76 0.42 5.54
C TYR A 81 3.62 1.78 4.88
N PHE A 82 4.41 2.74 5.32
CA PHE A 82 4.42 4.06 4.69
C PHE A 82 5.29 4.00 3.44
N VAL A 83 4.74 4.45 2.31
CA VAL A 83 5.47 4.51 1.04
C VAL A 83 5.39 5.92 0.48
N SER A 84 6.40 6.31 -0.32
CA SER A 84 6.37 7.60 -0.96
C SER A 84 5.30 7.62 -2.06
N LYS A 85 4.79 8.82 -2.34
CA LYS A 85 3.81 9.00 -3.41
C LYS A 85 4.36 8.53 -4.76
N LYS A 86 5.65 8.75 -5.00
CA LYS A 86 6.30 8.33 -6.23
C LYS A 86 6.33 6.80 -6.35
N SER A 87 6.67 6.11 -5.27
CA SER A 87 6.67 4.65 -5.24
C SER A 87 5.26 4.11 -5.49
N LEU A 88 4.25 4.74 -4.88
CA LEU A 88 2.87 4.36 -5.08
C LEU A 88 2.45 4.52 -6.54
N GLU A 89 2.77 5.65 -7.15
CA GLU A 89 2.41 5.92 -8.53
C GLU A 89 3.02 4.90 -9.49
N GLN A 90 4.27 4.50 -9.24
CA GLN A 90 4.92 3.47 -10.05
C GLN A 90 4.26 2.11 -9.88
N THR A 91 3.87 1.78 -8.66
CA THR A 91 3.19 0.52 -8.38
C THR A 91 1.81 0.49 -9.04
N LEU A 92 1.12 1.62 -9.09
CA LEU A 92 -0.19 1.70 -9.74
C LEU A 92 -0.13 1.35 -11.23
N LYS A 93 1.01 1.56 -11.86
CA LYS A 93 1.18 1.20 -13.28
C LYS A 93 1.09 -0.30 -13.52
N PHE A 94 1.34 -1.11 -12.49
CA PHE A 94 1.25 -2.55 -12.63
C PHE A 94 -0.20 -3.04 -12.79
N TYR A 95 -1.19 -2.24 -12.42
CA TYR A 95 -2.57 -2.62 -12.60
C TYR A 95 -2.94 -2.82 -14.05
N SER A 96 -2.32 -2.09 -14.96
CA SER A 96 -2.57 -2.26 -16.38
C SER A 96 -2.08 -3.61 -16.90
N LYS A 97 -1.17 -4.26 -16.15
CA LYS A 97 -0.65 -5.58 -16.51
C LYS A 97 -1.48 -6.71 -15.90
N VAL A 98 -2.22 -6.42 -14.83
CA VAL A 98 -3.07 -7.39 -14.16
C VAL A 98 -4.42 -7.50 -14.84
N MET A 99 -4.88 -6.40 -15.38
CA MET A 99 -6.14 -6.30 -16.10
C MET A 99 -5.91 -6.43 -17.59
#